data_55f7322b1a37ec7d0a330ae414f1f170
#
_entry.id   55f7322b1a37ec7d0a330ae414f1f170
#
_cell.length_a   1.000
_cell.length_b   1.000
_cell.length_c   1.000
_cell.angle_alpha   90.00
_cell.angle_beta   90.00
_cell.angle_gamma   90.00
#
_symmetry.space_group_name_H-M   'P 1'
#
loop_
_entity.id
_entity.type
_entity.pdbx_description
1 polymer ?
#
loop_
_entity_poly.entity_id
_entity_poly.type
_entity_poly.pdbx_seq_one_letter_code
_entity_poly.pdbx_strand_id
1 'polypeptide(L)'
;MGIMNFLSDIRNAALANAVIVIFHIYIAFAVEGVGFLVIVLPIGALVAGAYFVKGKIGAALLALPTLAYLLVFATNAPDMLESLSGGGDEDIGYFSYLLIPFWLFTILLNVMSIVAEVRGTSKYAKG
;
A
#
# COMPACT_ATOMS: atom_id res chain seq x y z
N MET A 1 3.11 18.96 13.69
CA MET A 1 1.94 19.16 12.83
C MET A 1 2.15 18.66 11.43
N GLY A 2 3.25 19.03 10.77
CA GLY A 2 3.49 18.63 9.39
C GLY A 2 3.50 17.12 9.20
N ILE A 3 4.11 16.36 10.10
CA ILE A 3 4.21 14.92 9.92
C ILE A 3 2.85 14.24 10.09
N MET A 4 2.04 14.69 11.03
CA MET A 4 0.71 14.11 11.21
C MET A 4 -0.18 14.42 10.03
N ASN A 5 -0.10 15.64 9.49
CA ASN A 5 -0.86 15.99 8.29
C ASN A 5 -0.43 15.13 7.10
N PHE A 6 0.87 14.90 6.96
CA PHE A 6 1.39 14.03 5.90
C PHE A 6 0.88 12.61 6.05
N LEU A 7 0.98 12.04 7.26
CA LEU A 7 0.60 10.64 7.50
C LEU A 7 -0.91 10.42 7.38
N SER A 8 -1.71 11.46 7.61
CA SER A 8 -3.17 11.35 7.56
C SER A 8 -3.76 11.76 6.22
N ASP A 9 -2.92 12.07 5.23
CA ASP A 9 -3.39 12.51 3.92
C ASP A 9 -3.56 11.31 3.01
N ILE A 10 -4.82 11.03 2.63
CA ILE A 10 -5.15 9.88 1.80
C ILE A 10 -4.48 9.94 0.43
N ARG A 11 -4.19 11.13 -0.09
CA ARG A 11 -3.46 11.25 -1.34
C ARG A 11 -2.02 10.76 -1.21
N ASN A 12 -1.37 11.08 -0.08
CA ASN A 12 -0.02 10.59 0.17
C ASN A 12 -0.03 9.06 0.32
N ALA A 13 -1.02 8.52 1.01
CA ALA A 13 -1.18 7.08 1.13
C ALA A 13 -1.38 6.44 -0.25
N ALA A 14 -2.25 7.03 -1.06
CA ALA A 14 -2.51 6.51 -2.41
C ALA A 14 -1.25 6.56 -3.28
N LEU A 15 -0.45 7.63 -3.18
CA LEU A 15 0.80 7.72 -3.94
C LEU A 15 1.80 6.65 -3.52
N ALA A 16 1.90 6.37 -2.22
CA ALA A 16 2.77 5.29 -1.74
C ALA A 16 2.30 3.94 -2.27
N ASN A 17 0.99 3.71 -2.27
CA ASN A 17 0.42 2.50 -2.85
C ASN A 17 0.69 2.41 -4.35
N ALA A 18 0.65 3.54 -5.06
CA ALA A 18 0.92 3.56 -6.50
C ALA A 18 2.35 3.09 -6.80
N VAL A 19 3.31 3.48 -5.97
CA VAL A 19 4.69 3.01 -6.13
C VAL A 19 4.75 1.49 -5.98
N ILE A 20 4.04 0.94 -4.99
CA ILE A 20 4.00 -0.50 -4.78
C ILE A 20 3.32 -1.20 -5.96
N VAL A 21 2.23 -0.65 -6.47
CA VAL A 21 1.53 -1.20 -7.63
C VAL A 21 2.45 -1.23 -8.85
N ILE A 22 3.16 -0.14 -9.11
CA ILE A 22 4.11 -0.06 -10.24
C ILE A 22 5.19 -1.13 -10.08
N PHE A 23 5.72 -1.29 -8.88
CA PHE A 23 6.73 -2.32 -8.63
C PHE A 23 6.17 -3.72 -8.89
N HIS A 24 4.94 -3.98 -8.51
CA HIS A 24 4.30 -5.28 -8.74
C HIS A 24 3.97 -5.51 -10.21
N ILE A 25 3.69 -4.44 -10.97
CA ILE A 25 3.57 -4.56 -12.43
C ILE A 25 4.90 -5.01 -13.01
N TYR A 26 6.00 -4.43 -12.56
CA TYR A 26 7.33 -4.86 -12.97
C TYR A 26 7.56 -6.34 -12.64
N ILE A 27 7.21 -6.76 -11.42
CA ILE A 27 7.35 -8.16 -11.00
C ILE A 27 6.52 -9.07 -11.89
N ALA A 28 5.31 -8.65 -12.28
CA ALA A 28 4.45 -9.44 -13.14
C ALA A 28 5.13 -9.74 -14.48
N PHE A 29 5.84 -8.76 -15.04
CA PHE A 29 6.52 -8.99 -16.32
C PHE A 29 7.87 -9.70 -16.17
N ALA A 30 8.57 -9.45 -15.07
CA ALA A 30 9.95 -9.95 -14.91
C ALA A 30 10.03 -11.30 -14.19
N VAL A 31 9.10 -11.60 -13.29
CA VAL A 31 9.22 -12.75 -12.38
C VAL A 31 7.98 -13.64 -12.40
N GLU A 32 6.82 -13.08 -12.04
CA GLU A 32 5.62 -13.89 -11.80
C GLU A 32 4.85 -14.26 -13.06
N GLY A 33 5.01 -13.48 -14.14
CA GLY A 33 4.22 -13.67 -15.35
C GLY A 33 3.03 -12.71 -15.41
N VAL A 34 2.56 -12.45 -16.64
CA VAL A 34 1.52 -11.43 -16.86
C VAL A 34 0.18 -11.78 -16.23
N GLY A 35 -0.07 -13.05 -15.92
CA GLY A 35 -1.29 -13.44 -15.20
C GLY A 35 -1.41 -12.79 -13.84
N PHE A 36 -0.30 -12.42 -13.21
CA PHE A 36 -0.29 -11.73 -11.93
C PHE A 36 -0.97 -10.36 -12.01
N LEU A 37 -1.06 -9.78 -13.21
CA LEU A 37 -1.76 -8.50 -13.40
C LEU A 37 -3.24 -8.59 -13.06
N VAL A 38 -3.84 -9.77 -13.10
CA VAL A 38 -5.23 -9.97 -12.70
C VAL A 38 -5.45 -9.54 -11.24
N ILE A 39 -4.42 -9.67 -10.41
CA ILE A 39 -4.47 -9.24 -9.02
C ILE A 39 -4.04 -7.77 -8.88
N VAL A 40 -2.99 -7.39 -9.58
CA VAL A 40 -2.36 -6.08 -9.42
C VAL A 40 -3.21 -4.95 -9.97
N LEU A 41 -3.81 -5.14 -11.15
CA LEU A 41 -4.58 -4.07 -11.79
C LEU A 41 -5.83 -3.65 -11.01
N PRO A 42 -6.64 -4.57 -10.45
CA PRO A 42 -7.75 -4.15 -9.60
C PRO A 42 -7.31 -3.35 -8.38
N ILE A 43 -6.20 -3.74 -7.76
CA ILE A 43 -5.66 -2.99 -6.63
C ILE A 43 -5.25 -1.59 -7.08
N GLY A 44 -4.61 -1.49 -8.23
CA GLY A 44 -4.25 -0.18 -8.80
C GLY A 44 -5.45 0.70 -9.06
N ALA A 45 -6.55 0.10 -9.55
CA ALA A 45 -7.79 0.85 -9.77
C ALA A 45 -8.37 1.39 -8.47
N LEU A 46 -8.37 0.57 -7.41
CA LEU A 46 -8.85 1.01 -6.10
C LEU A 46 -7.99 2.15 -5.54
N VAL A 47 -6.69 2.04 -5.69
CA VAL A 47 -5.75 3.07 -5.24
C VAL A 47 -5.98 4.38 -6.00
N ALA A 48 -6.14 4.30 -7.31
CA ALA A 48 -6.43 5.48 -8.12
C ALA A 48 -7.75 6.13 -7.70
N GLY A 49 -8.77 5.30 -7.46
CA GLY A 49 -10.04 5.80 -6.98
C GLY A 49 -9.91 6.54 -5.65
N ALA A 50 -9.14 5.99 -4.73
CA ALA A 50 -8.90 6.63 -3.44
C ALA A 50 -8.23 7.98 -3.59
N TYR A 51 -7.28 8.09 -4.52
CA TYR A 51 -6.57 9.35 -4.77
C TYR A 51 -7.52 10.44 -5.30
N PHE A 52 -8.35 10.08 -6.25
CA PHE A 52 -9.20 11.07 -6.92
C PHE A 52 -10.50 11.37 -6.17
N VAL A 53 -11.09 10.36 -5.54
CA VAL A 53 -12.37 10.54 -4.83
C VAL A 53 -12.17 11.15 -3.45
N LYS A 54 -11.17 10.66 -2.71
CA LYS A 54 -10.89 11.11 -1.34
C LYS A 54 -12.09 10.88 -0.42
N GLY A 55 -12.07 11.47 0.76
CA GLY A 55 -13.18 11.38 1.70
C GLY A 55 -13.47 9.96 2.16
N LYS A 56 -14.65 9.74 2.69
CA LYS A 56 -15.02 8.43 3.22
C LYS A 56 -15.11 7.36 2.15
N ILE A 57 -15.51 7.74 0.93
CA ILE A 57 -15.55 6.78 -0.18
C ILE A 57 -14.12 6.39 -0.56
N GLY A 58 -13.22 7.35 -0.65
CA GLY A 58 -11.81 7.06 -0.89
C GLY A 58 -11.23 6.17 0.19
N ALA A 59 -11.58 6.40 1.45
CA ALA A 59 -11.14 5.54 2.56
C ALA A 59 -11.65 4.11 2.38
N ALA A 60 -12.88 3.94 1.95
CA ALA A 60 -13.43 2.61 1.71
C ALA A 60 -12.69 1.90 0.58
N LEU A 61 -12.37 2.64 -0.49
CA LEU A 61 -11.62 2.08 -1.61
C LEU A 61 -10.22 1.66 -1.18
N LEU A 62 -9.56 2.48 -0.36
CA LEU A 62 -8.21 2.19 0.12
C LEU A 62 -8.21 1.07 1.17
N ALA A 63 -9.32 0.88 1.89
CA ALA A 63 -9.42 -0.17 2.90
C ALA A 63 -9.27 -1.56 2.28
N LEU A 64 -9.73 -1.76 1.06
CA LEU A 64 -9.66 -3.07 0.41
C LEU A 64 -8.21 -3.52 0.19
N PRO A 65 -7.33 -2.75 -0.46
CA PRO A 65 -5.92 -3.14 -0.55
C PRO A 65 -5.24 -3.19 0.82
N THR A 66 -5.64 -2.33 1.76
CA THR A 66 -5.06 -2.36 3.10
C THR A 66 -5.35 -3.68 3.80
N LEU A 67 -6.58 -4.18 3.71
CA LEU A 67 -6.93 -5.49 4.29
C LEU A 67 -6.15 -6.60 3.61
N ALA A 68 -5.98 -6.53 2.30
CA ALA A 68 -5.17 -7.51 1.58
C ALA A 68 -3.72 -7.49 2.07
N TYR A 69 -3.15 -6.30 2.26
CA TYR A 69 -1.78 -6.16 2.75
C TYR A 69 -1.63 -6.72 4.17
N LEU A 70 -2.61 -6.45 5.05
CA LEU A 70 -2.57 -6.96 6.41
C LEU A 70 -2.67 -8.48 6.42
N LEU A 71 -3.48 -9.06 5.55
CA LEU A 71 -3.58 -10.50 5.42
C LEU A 71 -2.26 -11.10 4.95
N VAL A 72 -1.64 -10.49 3.94
CA VAL A 72 -0.34 -10.94 3.44
C VAL A 72 0.71 -10.85 4.55
N PHE A 73 0.71 -9.76 5.30
CA PHE A 73 1.66 -9.60 6.41
C PHE A 73 1.45 -10.70 7.46
N ALA A 74 0.19 -10.95 7.84
CA ALA A 74 -0.12 -11.94 8.87
C ALA A 74 0.31 -13.35 8.47
N THR A 75 0.19 -13.68 7.18
CA THR A 75 0.50 -15.03 6.70
C THR A 75 1.98 -15.19 6.31
N ASN A 76 2.68 -14.10 6.01
CA ASN A 76 4.05 -14.16 5.49
C ASN A 76 5.08 -13.45 6.37
N ALA A 77 4.69 -13.00 7.56
CA ALA A 77 5.61 -12.25 8.42
C ALA A 77 6.92 -12.98 8.71
N PRO A 78 6.91 -14.31 9.03
CA PRO A 78 8.18 -15.01 9.25
C PRO A 78 9.10 -14.99 8.04
N ASP A 79 8.55 -15.18 6.84
CA ASP A 79 9.33 -15.17 5.62
C ASP A 79 9.89 -13.77 5.33
N MET A 80 9.10 -12.73 5.61
CA MET A 80 9.56 -11.35 5.45
C MET A 80 10.71 -11.02 6.39
N LEU A 81 10.61 -11.46 7.65
CA LEU A 81 11.67 -11.24 8.62
C LEU A 81 12.95 -11.97 8.22
N GLU A 82 12.79 -13.19 7.70
CA GLU A 82 13.93 -13.95 7.21
C GLU A 82 14.58 -13.26 6.02
N SER A 83 13.77 -12.72 5.10
CA SER A 83 14.29 -11.97 3.94
C SER A 83 15.09 -10.76 4.40
N LEU A 84 14.62 -10.05 5.43
CA LEU A 84 15.30 -8.86 5.92
C LEU A 84 16.63 -9.21 6.64
N SER A 85 16.72 -10.38 7.26
CA SER A 85 17.91 -10.76 8.01
C SER A 85 18.85 -11.68 7.22
N GLY A 86 18.36 -12.32 6.17
CA GLY A 86 19.08 -13.39 5.47
C GLY A 86 19.52 -13.08 4.05
N GLY A 87 19.56 -11.82 3.62
CA GLY A 87 20.08 -11.48 2.29
C GLY A 87 19.04 -11.14 1.26
N GLY A 88 17.79 -11.03 1.67
CA GLY A 88 16.72 -10.61 0.79
C GLY A 88 15.86 -11.78 0.31
N ASP A 89 14.85 -11.44 -0.49
CA ASP A 89 13.91 -12.39 -1.07
C ASP A 89 14.56 -13.13 -2.25
N GLU A 90 14.16 -14.37 -2.47
CA GLU A 90 14.69 -15.17 -3.58
C GLU A 90 14.42 -14.54 -4.94
N ASP A 91 13.24 -13.96 -5.12
CA ASP A 91 12.82 -13.43 -6.41
C ASP A 91 13.32 -12.01 -6.67
N ILE A 92 13.34 -11.16 -5.65
CA ILE A 92 13.67 -9.75 -5.81
C ILE A 92 15.00 -9.35 -5.16
N GLY A 93 15.65 -10.29 -4.46
CA GLY A 93 16.99 -10.07 -3.89
C GLY A 93 17.01 -8.93 -2.88
N TYR A 94 17.98 -8.07 -3.00
CA TYR A 94 18.16 -6.98 -2.05
C TYR A 94 17.11 -5.90 -2.12
N PHE A 95 16.28 -5.88 -3.16
CA PHE A 95 15.13 -4.97 -3.20
C PHE A 95 14.20 -5.17 -2.01
N SER A 96 14.17 -6.37 -1.42
CA SER A 96 13.33 -6.61 -0.23
C SER A 96 13.71 -5.72 0.93
N TYR A 97 14.97 -5.33 1.06
CA TYR A 97 15.41 -4.42 2.12
C TYR A 97 14.82 -3.03 1.99
N LEU A 98 14.42 -2.64 0.78
CA LEU A 98 13.77 -1.37 0.52
C LEU A 98 12.26 -1.54 0.45
N LEU A 99 11.80 -2.55 -0.26
CA LEU A 99 10.38 -2.75 -0.51
C LEU A 99 9.60 -3.10 0.76
N ILE A 100 10.10 -4.02 1.59
CA ILE A 100 9.36 -4.45 2.78
C ILE A 100 9.17 -3.30 3.78
N PRO A 101 10.21 -2.54 4.15
CA PRO A 101 10.01 -1.37 5.02
C PRO A 101 9.09 -0.32 4.41
N PHE A 102 9.22 -0.07 3.10
CA PHE A 102 8.36 0.89 2.41
C PHE A 102 6.91 0.41 2.42
N TRP A 103 6.69 -0.89 2.20
CA TRP A 103 5.37 -1.49 2.23
C TRP A 103 4.73 -1.35 3.61
N LEU A 104 5.50 -1.62 4.67
CA LEU A 104 5.01 -1.45 6.04
C LEU A 104 4.67 0.01 6.33
N PHE A 105 5.49 0.94 5.86
CA PHE A 105 5.21 2.36 5.98
C PHE A 105 3.93 2.73 5.23
N THR A 106 3.71 2.13 4.07
CA THR A 106 2.50 2.35 3.28
C THR A 106 1.25 1.86 4.04
N ILE A 107 1.35 0.72 4.72
CA ILE A 107 0.24 0.24 5.56
C ILE A 107 -0.07 1.27 6.65
N LEU A 108 0.96 1.84 7.27
CA LEU A 108 0.77 2.87 8.28
C LEU A 108 0.05 4.09 7.68
N LEU A 109 0.49 4.56 6.52
CA LEU A 109 -0.18 5.68 5.83
C LEU A 109 -1.63 5.35 5.54
N ASN A 110 -1.91 4.13 5.07
CA ASN A 110 -3.26 3.70 4.75
C ASN A 110 -4.15 3.75 6.01
N VAL A 111 -3.69 3.15 7.10
CA VAL A 111 -4.47 3.10 8.33
C VAL A 111 -4.73 4.49 8.86
N MET A 112 -3.70 5.33 8.92
CA MET A 112 -3.86 6.69 9.46
C MET A 112 -4.77 7.55 8.60
N SER A 113 -4.65 7.46 7.28
CA SER A 113 -5.50 8.24 6.38
C SER A 113 -6.95 7.75 6.41
N ILE A 114 -7.16 6.43 6.47
CA ILE A 114 -8.52 5.87 6.57
C ILE A 114 -9.17 6.33 7.86
N VAL A 115 -8.46 6.25 8.98
CA VAL A 115 -8.98 6.69 10.27
C VAL A 115 -9.33 8.17 10.22
N ALA A 116 -8.47 9.00 9.65
CA ALA A 116 -8.73 10.44 9.53
C ALA A 116 -9.97 10.73 8.72
N GLU A 117 -10.18 10.01 7.61
CA GLU A 117 -11.38 10.21 6.79
C GLU A 117 -12.63 9.76 7.51
N VAL A 118 -12.58 8.60 8.18
CA VAL A 118 -13.74 8.07 8.89
C VAL A 118 -14.12 8.96 10.07
N ARG A 119 -13.13 9.50 10.77
CA ARG A 119 -13.36 10.37 11.92
C ARG A 119 -13.69 11.81 11.54
N GLY A 120 -13.55 12.16 10.27
CA GLY A 120 -13.81 13.51 9.82
C GLY A 120 -12.72 14.51 10.19
N THR A 121 -11.51 14.03 10.49
CA THR A 121 -10.38 14.90 10.86
C THR A 121 -9.47 15.21 9.69
N SER A 122 -9.69 14.60 8.54
CA SER A 122 -8.92 14.85 7.33
C SER A 122 -9.29 16.18 6.71
N LYS A 123 -8.35 16.77 5.97
CA LYS A 123 -8.63 18.02 5.25
C LYS A 123 -9.65 17.83 4.12
N TYR A 124 -9.94 16.60 3.72
CA TYR A 124 -10.93 16.27 2.70
C TYR A 124 -12.31 15.96 3.27
N ALA A 125 -12.43 15.91 4.60
CA ALA A 125 -13.67 15.52 5.25
C ALA A 125 -14.76 16.57 5.16
N LYS A 126 -14.40 17.78 4.83
CA LYS A 126 -15.35 18.88 4.67
C LYS A 126 -15.88 18.87 3.25
N GLY A 127 -16.50 17.90 2.90
CA GLY A 127 -16.97 17.79 1.53
C GLY A 127 -18.25 18.45 1.20
#